data_7b2f6823f9a9f6ac7fb4266d49d24a07
#
_entry.id   7b2f6823f9a9f6ac7fb4266d49d24a07
#
_cell.length_a   1.000
_cell.length_b   1.000
_cell.length_c   1.000
_cell.angle_alpha   90.00
_cell.angle_beta   90.00
_cell.angle_gamma   90.00
#
_symmetry.space_group_name_H-M   'P 1'
#
loop_
_entity.id
_entity.type
_entity.pdbx_description
1 polymer ?
#
loop_
_entity_poly.entity_id
_entity_poly.type
_entity_poly.pdbx_seq_one_letter_code
_entity_poly.pdbx_strand_id
1 'polypeptide(L)'
;DTLSLWWLGRPDSPQLIGELRVARQTKGVSLRYSPAWLASGFPLSEDLPLLDREFFPVEKETAVGAVDDARPDRWGERVIRFLDKPARLAVLDFLFYAGHDRFGALGVSVSADVYLPRSTGPLPQLADAEEIERLVQQILAGEPVEERKRRLITPGATLGGARPKALLDLDDQQWVLKFNEPGEPIDMPLVEHATMTLAEQAGIRVACTLPIRVHQGHAVAVRRFDREPGLRRHALSANVVLKAARQELGYPELAQWLRRRGVSAAGLHQEQMQELFRRMVFNIL
;
A
#
# COMPACT_ATOMS: atom_id res chain seq x y z
N ASP A 1 24.24 -2.59 2.20
CA ASP A 1 23.00 -3.12 1.63
C ASP A 1 22.23 -1.98 0.96
N THR A 2 21.97 -2.09 -0.33
CA THR A 2 21.27 -1.10 -1.16
C THR A 2 20.21 -1.77 -2.02
N LEU A 3 19.16 -1.05 -2.39
CA LEU A 3 18.15 -1.43 -3.35
C LEU A 3 17.89 -0.28 -4.32
N SER A 4 17.36 -0.59 -5.48
CA SER A 4 16.98 0.40 -6.49
C SER A 4 15.48 0.69 -6.40
N LEU A 5 15.13 1.97 -6.38
CA LEU A 5 13.75 2.44 -6.40
C LEU A 5 13.35 2.74 -7.85
N TRP A 6 12.19 2.26 -8.25
CA TRP A 6 11.68 2.35 -9.61
C TRP A 6 10.31 3.00 -9.66
N TRP A 7 10.08 3.77 -10.71
CA TRP A 7 8.78 4.27 -11.08
C TRP A 7 8.08 3.29 -12.02
N LEU A 8 6.89 2.89 -11.65
CA LEU A 8 6.05 1.93 -12.36
C LEU A 8 4.71 2.53 -12.80
N GLY A 9 4.64 3.84 -13.01
CA GLY A 9 3.44 4.48 -13.53
C GLY A 9 2.93 3.80 -14.81
N ARG A 10 3.89 3.38 -15.65
CA ARG A 10 3.66 2.43 -16.75
C ARG A 10 4.52 1.20 -16.48
N PRO A 11 3.93 0.08 -16.03
CA PRO A 11 4.69 -1.11 -15.63
C PRO A 11 5.55 -1.72 -16.75
N ASP A 12 5.15 -1.55 -18.00
CA ASP A 12 5.89 -2.02 -19.19
C ASP A 12 7.12 -1.14 -19.52
N SER A 13 7.23 0.02 -18.90
CA SER A 13 8.33 0.95 -19.09
C SER A 13 8.83 1.49 -17.74
N PRO A 14 9.44 0.63 -16.90
CA PRO A 14 9.97 1.04 -15.59
C PRO A 14 11.07 2.11 -15.75
N GLN A 15 11.09 3.10 -14.85
CA GLN A 15 12.12 4.13 -14.83
C GLN A 15 12.84 4.13 -13.48
N LEU A 16 14.16 4.17 -13.49
CA LEU A 16 14.97 4.21 -12.27
C LEU A 16 14.80 5.58 -11.60
N ILE A 17 14.23 5.58 -10.39
CA ILE A 17 14.11 6.78 -9.55
C ILE A 17 15.44 7.07 -8.85
N GLY A 18 16.05 6.06 -8.23
CA GLY A 18 17.25 6.25 -7.45
C GLY A 18 17.63 5.05 -6.60
N GLU A 19 18.47 5.28 -5.63
CA GLU A 19 19.02 4.26 -4.73
C GLU A 19 18.48 4.43 -3.32
N LEU A 20 18.07 3.30 -2.72
CA LEU A 20 17.68 3.17 -1.32
C LEU A 20 18.85 2.58 -0.53
N ARG A 21 19.16 3.19 0.63
CA ARG A 21 20.24 2.74 1.52
C ARG A 21 19.78 2.66 2.97
N VAL A 22 20.43 1.80 3.74
CA VAL A 22 20.20 1.77 5.19
C VAL A 22 20.81 3.02 5.84
N ALA A 23 19.96 3.82 6.44
CA ALA A 23 20.36 4.99 7.23
C ALA A 23 20.74 4.54 8.66
N ARG A 24 22.04 4.42 8.94
CA ARG A 24 22.57 3.81 10.19
C ARG A 24 22.07 4.50 11.47
N GLN A 25 21.94 5.83 11.45
CA GLN A 25 21.54 6.61 12.64
C GLN A 25 20.08 6.35 13.04
N THR A 26 19.18 6.24 12.06
CA THR A 26 17.74 6.02 12.27
C THR A 26 17.35 4.55 12.14
N LYS A 27 18.23 3.66 11.70
CA LYS A 27 17.92 2.27 11.29
C LYS A 27 16.81 2.22 10.23
N GLY A 28 16.61 3.32 9.52
CA GLY A 28 15.60 3.49 8.47
C GLY A 28 16.21 3.35 7.08
N VAL A 29 15.49 3.86 6.08
CA VAL A 29 15.91 3.82 4.67
C VAL A 29 15.92 5.23 4.09
N SER A 30 17.09 5.62 3.55
CA SER A 30 17.32 6.87 2.81
C SER A 30 17.06 6.69 1.32
N LEU A 31 16.91 7.80 0.59
CA LEU A 31 16.81 7.86 -0.86
C LEU A 31 17.82 8.87 -1.41
N ARG A 32 18.53 8.48 -2.47
CA ARG A 32 19.24 9.40 -3.38
C ARG A 32 18.70 9.22 -4.79
N TYR A 33 18.25 10.30 -5.39
CA TYR A 33 17.76 10.28 -6.78
C TYR A 33 18.86 9.97 -7.78
N SER A 34 18.52 9.28 -8.86
CA SER A 34 19.40 9.08 -10.00
C SER A 34 19.53 10.38 -10.81
N PRO A 35 20.65 10.59 -11.53
CA PRO A 35 20.79 11.76 -12.43
C PRO A 35 19.68 11.85 -13.49
N ALA A 36 19.24 10.71 -14.02
CA ALA A 36 18.16 10.65 -15.01
C ALA A 36 16.83 11.12 -14.41
N TRP A 37 16.49 10.70 -13.19
CA TRP A 37 15.27 11.14 -12.51
C TRP A 37 15.32 12.61 -12.10
N LEU A 38 16.49 13.11 -11.69
CA LEU A 38 16.68 14.54 -11.39
C LEU A 38 16.43 15.42 -12.62
N ALA A 39 16.78 14.93 -13.82
CA ALA A 39 16.64 15.68 -15.08
C ALA A 39 15.21 15.69 -15.62
N SER A 40 14.43 14.61 -15.45
CA SER A 40 13.13 14.43 -16.13
C SER A 40 12.01 13.91 -15.25
N GLY A 41 12.27 13.61 -13.98
CA GLY A 41 11.28 13.09 -13.04
C GLY A 41 10.49 14.20 -12.32
N PHE A 42 9.89 13.83 -11.22
CA PHE A 42 9.13 14.74 -10.35
C PHE A 42 9.38 14.40 -8.87
N PRO A 43 9.10 15.33 -7.94
CA PRO A 43 9.19 15.08 -6.50
C PRO A 43 8.20 13.97 -6.08
N LEU A 44 8.69 12.92 -5.39
CA LEU A 44 7.82 11.82 -4.95
C LEU A 44 6.88 12.21 -3.81
N SER A 45 7.30 13.16 -2.99
CA SER A 45 6.53 13.79 -1.91
C SER A 45 7.11 15.16 -1.62
N GLU A 46 6.44 15.97 -0.78
CA GLU A 46 6.85 17.35 -0.49
C GLU A 46 8.23 17.44 0.16
N ASP A 47 8.60 16.45 0.95
CA ASP A 47 9.90 16.34 1.63
C ASP A 47 11.01 15.69 0.77
N LEU A 48 10.67 15.26 -0.46
CA LEU A 48 11.58 14.69 -1.44
C LEU A 48 11.64 15.55 -2.72
N PRO A 49 12.06 16.83 -2.64
CA PRO A 49 12.24 17.67 -3.82
C PRO A 49 13.36 17.12 -4.72
N LEU A 50 13.34 17.47 -6.03
CA LEU A 50 14.37 17.07 -6.98
C LEU A 50 15.69 17.81 -6.72
N LEU A 51 16.48 17.29 -5.79
CA LEU A 51 17.80 17.81 -5.41
C LEU A 51 18.83 16.68 -5.38
N ASP A 52 20.04 16.94 -5.88
CA ASP A 52 21.16 15.98 -5.81
C ASP A 52 21.75 15.91 -4.39
N ARG A 53 21.03 15.25 -3.53
CA ARG A 53 21.47 14.92 -2.18
C ARG A 53 20.80 13.62 -1.72
N GLU A 54 21.30 13.05 -0.65
CA GLU A 54 20.66 11.94 0.04
C GLU A 54 19.63 12.48 1.05
N PHE A 55 18.43 11.92 1.03
CA PHE A 55 17.32 12.23 1.95
C PHE A 55 17.23 11.14 3.00
N PHE A 56 17.15 11.55 4.26
CA PHE A 56 17.10 10.64 5.41
C PHE A 56 15.75 10.68 6.11
N PRO A 57 15.26 9.54 6.64
CA PRO A 57 14.04 9.54 7.43
C PRO A 57 14.28 10.28 8.76
N VAL A 58 13.27 11.01 9.20
CA VAL A 58 13.28 11.71 10.49
C VAL A 58 13.04 10.74 11.65
N GLU A 59 12.11 9.81 11.48
CA GLU A 59 11.75 8.82 12.48
C GLU A 59 12.61 7.56 12.35
N LYS A 60 12.85 6.90 13.49
CA LYS A 60 13.56 5.62 13.52
C LYS A 60 12.71 4.52 12.85
N GLU A 61 13.39 3.61 12.18
CA GLU A 61 12.77 2.41 11.58
C GLU A 61 11.65 2.73 10.58
N THR A 62 11.79 3.87 9.86
CA THR A 62 10.90 4.27 8.77
C THR A 62 11.69 4.42 7.47
N ALA A 63 11.00 4.52 6.34
CA ALA A 63 11.60 4.97 5.11
C ALA A 63 11.30 6.47 4.89
N VAL A 64 12.08 7.10 4.02
CA VAL A 64 11.94 8.54 3.76
C VAL A 64 10.74 8.84 2.89
N GLY A 65 9.92 9.80 3.28
CA GLY A 65 8.82 10.36 2.48
C GLY A 65 7.91 9.31 1.85
N ALA A 66 7.65 9.45 0.57
CA ALA A 66 6.81 8.55 -0.23
C ALA A 66 7.24 7.07 -0.18
N VAL A 67 8.52 6.79 0.09
CA VAL A 67 9.03 5.41 0.17
C VAL A 67 8.43 4.66 1.37
N ASP A 68 8.02 5.37 2.41
CA ASP A 68 7.42 4.74 3.59
C ASP A 68 6.06 4.09 3.27
N ASP A 69 5.28 4.65 2.37
CA ASP A 69 4.03 4.05 1.88
C ASP A 69 4.25 2.81 1.00
N ALA A 70 5.45 2.62 0.47
CA ALA A 70 5.80 1.42 -0.30
C ALA A 70 6.19 0.22 0.57
N ARG A 71 6.25 0.40 1.89
CA ARG A 71 6.49 -0.69 2.87
C ARG A 71 5.24 -1.56 3.01
N PRO A 72 5.41 -2.83 3.41
CA PRO A 72 4.27 -3.63 3.84
C PRO A 72 3.66 -3.04 5.13
N ASP A 73 2.35 -3.22 5.29
CA ASP A 73 1.67 -2.90 6.54
C ASP A 73 1.95 -4.00 7.61
N ARG A 74 1.34 -3.88 8.79
CA ARG A 74 1.54 -4.84 9.88
C ARG A 74 1.19 -6.28 9.49
N TRP A 75 0.16 -6.46 8.67
CA TRP A 75 -0.19 -7.78 8.16
C TRP A 75 0.88 -8.30 7.19
N GLY A 76 1.31 -7.50 6.23
CA GLY A 76 2.37 -7.85 5.29
C GLY A 76 3.69 -8.14 5.99
N GLU A 77 4.07 -7.39 7.01
CA GLU A 77 5.24 -7.70 7.85
C GLU A 77 5.11 -9.06 8.55
N ARG A 78 3.90 -9.38 9.08
CA ARG A 78 3.63 -10.69 9.69
C ARG A 78 3.78 -11.81 8.68
N VAL A 79 3.25 -11.64 7.46
CA VAL A 79 3.39 -12.61 6.36
C VAL A 79 4.85 -12.83 6.03
N ILE A 80 5.66 -11.77 5.87
CA ILE A 80 7.09 -11.87 5.57
C ILE A 80 7.83 -12.63 6.69
N ARG A 81 7.60 -12.25 7.95
CA ARG A 81 8.23 -12.93 9.09
C ARG A 81 7.91 -14.42 9.14
N PHE A 82 6.69 -14.76 8.79
CA PHE A 82 6.19 -16.13 8.89
C PHE A 82 6.61 -16.99 7.68
N LEU A 83 6.45 -16.50 6.46
CA LEU A 83 6.71 -17.25 5.23
C LEU A 83 8.17 -17.17 4.78
N ASP A 84 8.74 -15.98 4.74
CA ASP A 84 10.06 -15.73 4.17
C ASP A 84 11.19 -15.93 5.17
N LYS A 85 10.91 -15.69 6.45
CA LYS A 85 11.85 -15.84 7.58
C LYS A 85 13.23 -15.24 7.27
N PRO A 86 13.31 -13.97 6.82
CA PRO A 86 14.58 -13.38 6.44
C PRO A 86 15.54 -13.34 7.64
N ALA A 87 16.83 -13.51 7.37
CA ALA A 87 17.88 -13.47 8.40
C ALA A 87 17.99 -12.10 9.09
N ARG A 88 17.51 -11.05 8.44
CA ARG A 88 17.41 -9.68 8.96
C ARG A 88 15.98 -9.17 8.75
N LEU A 89 15.57 -8.23 9.60
CA LEU A 89 14.24 -7.62 9.58
C LEU A 89 14.36 -6.09 9.66
N ALA A 90 15.24 -5.52 8.84
CA ALA A 90 15.33 -4.08 8.68
C ALA A 90 14.27 -3.56 7.69
N VAL A 91 14.04 -2.25 7.72
CA VAL A 91 13.08 -1.58 6.80
C VAL A 91 13.41 -1.88 5.33
N LEU A 92 14.70 -1.95 4.98
CA LEU A 92 15.14 -2.26 3.62
C LEU A 92 14.73 -3.70 3.21
N ASP A 93 14.81 -4.66 4.15
CA ASP A 93 14.39 -6.04 3.90
C ASP A 93 12.88 -6.11 3.67
N PHE A 94 12.09 -5.43 4.49
CA PHE A 94 10.64 -5.34 4.29
C PHE A 94 10.26 -4.72 2.95
N LEU A 95 10.97 -3.67 2.52
CA LEU A 95 10.78 -3.09 1.19
C LEU A 95 11.08 -4.09 0.08
N PHE A 96 12.10 -4.92 0.21
CA PHE A 96 12.40 -5.97 -0.77
C PHE A 96 11.34 -7.07 -0.80
N TYR A 97 11.00 -7.62 0.38
CA TYR A 97 10.06 -8.72 0.51
C TYR A 97 8.60 -8.33 0.22
N ALA A 98 8.24 -7.05 0.25
CA ALA A 98 6.91 -6.58 -0.16
C ALA A 98 6.53 -6.97 -1.59
N GLY A 99 7.52 -7.21 -2.45
CA GLY A 99 7.29 -7.70 -3.80
C GLY A 99 6.83 -6.64 -4.79
N HIS A 100 6.21 -7.11 -5.89
CA HIS A 100 5.85 -6.26 -7.03
C HIS A 100 4.54 -5.49 -6.82
N ASP A 101 3.57 -6.07 -6.12
CA ASP A 101 2.18 -5.58 -6.05
C ASP A 101 1.89 -4.65 -4.87
N ARG A 102 2.90 -3.90 -4.44
CA ARG A 102 2.77 -2.91 -3.38
C ARG A 102 1.84 -1.76 -3.74
N PHE A 103 1.47 -0.96 -2.74
CA PHE A 103 0.67 0.26 -2.91
C PHE A 103 1.35 1.29 -3.82
N GLY A 104 0.54 1.97 -4.64
CA GLY A 104 1.01 3.04 -5.51
C GLY A 104 1.82 2.57 -6.71
N ALA A 105 2.67 3.44 -7.23
CA ALA A 105 3.46 3.24 -8.44
C ALA A 105 4.96 3.06 -8.18
N LEU A 106 5.38 2.87 -6.92
CA LEU A 106 6.78 2.63 -6.61
C LEU A 106 7.10 1.14 -6.68
N GLY A 107 8.27 0.80 -7.23
CA GLY A 107 8.82 -0.54 -7.29
C GLY A 107 10.20 -0.61 -6.62
N VAL A 108 10.59 -1.78 -6.13
CA VAL A 108 11.91 -2.00 -5.54
C VAL A 108 12.55 -3.22 -6.18
N SER A 109 13.83 -3.11 -6.49
CA SER A 109 14.64 -4.12 -7.19
C SER A 109 16.05 -4.15 -6.64
N VAL A 110 16.73 -5.27 -6.78
CA VAL A 110 18.16 -5.41 -6.46
C VAL A 110 19.06 -4.78 -7.54
N SER A 111 18.58 -4.69 -8.77
CA SER A 111 19.32 -4.13 -9.91
C SER A 111 18.89 -2.69 -10.19
N ALA A 112 19.85 -1.85 -10.59
CA ALA A 112 19.62 -0.50 -11.09
C ALA A 112 19.51 -0.44 -12.63
N ASP A 113 19.92 -1.49 -13.34
CA ASP A 113 19.90 -1.53 -14.80
C ASP A 113 18.58 -2.09 -15.35
N VAL A 114 17.99 -3.04 -14.64
CA VAL A 114 16.75 -3.72 -15.03
C VAL A 114 15.87 -3.89 -13.80
N TYR A 115 14.59 -3.60 -13.95
CA TYR A 115 13.61 -3.84 -12.88
C TYR A 115 13.36 -5.34 -12.70
N LEU A 116 13.91 -5.89 -11.65
CA LEU A 116 13.79 -7.30 -11.26
C LEU A 116 13.12 -7.39 -9.89
N PRO A 117 11.78 -7.27 -9.81
CA PRO A 117 11.08 -7.35 -8.54
C PRO A 117 11.06 -8.79 -8.00
N ARG A 118 10.95 -8.91 -6.70
CA ARG A 118 10.52 -10.16 -6.11
C ARG A 118 9.06 -10.42 -6.49
N SER A 119 8.80 -11.52 -7.17
CA SER A 119 7.45 -11.92 -7.59
C SER A 119 7.12 -13.33 -7.07
N THR A 120 5.87 -13.53 -6.72
CA THR A 120 5.33 -14.84 -6.30
C THR A 120 4.51 -15.51 -7.41
N GLY A 121 4.47 -14.92 -8.60
CA GLY A 121 3.68 -15.39 -9.73
C GLY A 121 2.44 -14.52 -9.98
N PRO A 122 1.50 -14.99 -10.82
CA PRO A 122 0.25 -14.29 -11.09
C PRO A 122 -0.62 -14.21 -9.83
N LEU A 123 -1.45 -13.17 -9.76
CA LEU A 123 -2.39 -13.03 -8.65
C LEU A 123 -3.41 -14.18 -8.63
N PRO A 124 -3.85 -14.59 -7.43
CA PRO A 124 -4.95 -15.55 -7.29
C PRO A 124 -6.24 -15.03 -7.92
N GLN A 125 -7.10 -15.96 -8.30
CA GLN A 125 -8.44 -15.68 -8.83
C GLN A 125 -9.51 -15.82 -7.73
N LEU A 126 -10.73 -15.39 -8.03
CA LEU A 126 -11.86 -15.51 -7.09
C LEU A 126 -12.08 -16.95 -6.59
N ALA A 127 -11.86 -17.93 -7.46
CA ALA A 127 -11.97 -19.36 -7.11
C ALA A 127 -11.00 -19.80 -6.00
N ASP A 128 -9.90 -19.06 -5.78
CA ASP A 128 -8.91 -19.33 -4.74
C ASP A 128 -9.31 -18.76 -3.37
N ALA A 129 -10.41 -18.00 -3.25
CA ALA A 129 -10.77 -17.21 -2.06
C ALA A 129 -10.85 -18.05 -0.79
N GLU A 130 -11.45 -19.24 -0.83
CA GLU A 130 -11.53 -20.15 0.31
C GLU A 130 -10.17 -20.76 0.70
N GLU A 131 -9.29 -21.00 -0.28
CA GLU A 131 -7.94 -21.48 0.00
C GLU A 131 -7.09 -20.38 0.60
N ILE A 132 -7.25 -19.14 0.15
CA ILE A 132 -6.60 -17.95 0.72
C ILE A 132 -7.07 -17.77 2.18
N GLU A 133 -8.36 -17.90 2.47
CA GLU A 133 -8.88 -17.82 3.84
C GLU A 133 -8.20 -18.85 4.76
N ARG A 134 -8.16 -20.12 4.33
CA ARG A 134 -7.50 -21.18 5.12
C ARG A 134 -6.02 -20.86 5.36
N LEU A 135 -5.33 -20.33 4.35
CA LEU A 135 -3.93 -19.93 4.46
C LEU A 135 -3.77 -18.75 5.45
N VAL A 136 -4.66 -17.77 5.40
CA VAL A 136 -4.70 -16.67 6.37
C VAL A 136 -4.84 -17.21 7.79
N GLN A 137 -5.76 -18.14 8.02
CA GLN A 137 -5.98 -18.76 9.35
C GLN A 137 -4.73 -19.53 9.81
N GLN A 138 -4.07 -20.28 8.93
CA GLN A 138 -2.81 -20.97 9.25
C GLN A 138 -1.71 -19.99 9.66
N ILE A 139 -1.54 -18.87 8.94
CA ILE A 139 -0.57 -17.83 9.30
C ILE A 139 -0.89 -17.21 10.66
N LEU A 140 -2.17 -16.96 10.93
CA LEU A 140 -2.61 -16.41 12.22
C LEU A 140 -2.39 -17.37 13.37
N ALA A 141 -2.60 -18.67 13.16
CA ALA A 141 -2.37 -19.74 14.12
C ALA A 141 -0.88 -20.11 14.27
N GLY A 142 0.01 -19.63 13.37
CA GLY A 142 1.41 -20.02 13.35
C GLY A 142 1.65 -21.44 12.83
N GLU A 143 0.71 -22.00 12.07
CA GLU A 143 0.77 -23.34 11.52
C GLU A 143 1.61 -23.41 10.24
N PRO A 144 2.34 -24.50 9.98
CA PRO A 144 3.16 -24.64 8.78
C PRO A 144 2.34 -24.45 7.50
N VAL A 145 2.91 -23.75 6.53
CA VAL A 145 2.31 -23.49 5.22
C VAL A 145 3.10 -24.22 4.14
N GLU A 146 2.39 -24.94 3.28
CA GLU A 146 2.97 -25.60 2.12
C GLU A 146 3.59 -24.58 1.15
N GLU A 147 4.78 -24.88 0.62
CA GLU A 147 5.52 -23.97 -0.29
C GLU A 147 4.69 -23.52 -1.50
N ARG A 148 3.93 -24.44 -2.11
CA ARG A 148 3.08 -24.16 -3.28
C ARG A 148 1.96 -23.16 -3.01
N LYS A 149 1.51 -23.01 -1.73
CA LYS A 149 0.43 -22.11 -1.33
C LYS A 149 0.93 -20.69 -1.04
N ARG A 150 2.23 -20.50 -0.87
CA ARG A 150 2.80 -19.16 -0.57
C ARG A 150 2.49 -18.14 -1.66
N ARG A 151 2.33 -18.56 -2.92
CA ARG A 151 1.96 -17.69 -4.03
C ARG A 151 0.59 -17.02 -3.86
N LEU A 152 -0.29 -17.60 -3.04
CA LEU A 152 -1.63 -17.08 -2.80
C LEU A 152 -1.67 -15.82 -1.91
N ILE A 153 -0.58 -15.51 -1.22
CA ILE A 153 -0.49 -14.32 -0.38
C ILE A 153 0.71 -13.46 -0.78
N THR A 154 0.42 -12.23 -1.16
CA THR A 154 1.42 -11.22 -1.50
C THR A 154 1.59 -10.25 -0.33
N PRO A 155 2.78 -10.18 0.31
CA PRO A 155 3.01 -9.33 1.49
C PRO A 155 2.83 -7.83 1.23
N GLY A 156 3.04 -7.39 0.00
CA GLY A 156 2.94 -5.98 -0.40
C GLY A 156 1.51 -5.47 -0.62
N ALA A 157 0.49 -6.29 -0.37
CA ALA A 157 -0.92 -5.94 -0.50
C ALA A 157 -1.36 -4.87 0.52
N THR A 158 -0.67 -3.75 0.55
CA THR A 158 -0.78 -2.76 1.61
C THR A 158 -1.62 -1.57 1.15
N LEU A 159 -2.83 -1.49 1.66
CA LEU A 159 -3.62 -0.26 1.69
C LEU A 159 -3.87 0.18 3.14
N GLY A 160 -2.89 -0.13 4.01
CA GLY A 160 -2.93 0.18 5.44
C GLY A 160 -3.71 -0.84 6.29
N GLY A 161 -3.37 -0.88 7.56
CA GLY A 161 -4.06 -1.68 8.58
C GLY A 161 -3.36 -2.98 8.97
N ALA A 162 -3.84 -3.59 10.07
CA ALA A 162 -3.30 -4.84 10.63
C ALA A 162 -4.14 -6.07 10.23
N ARG A 163 -5.32 -5.85 9.67
CA ARG A 163 -6.30 -6.89 9.35
C ARG A 163 -5.77 -7.81 8.24
N PRO A 164 -6.01 -9.13 8.35
CA PRO A 164 -5.60 -10.10 7.33
C PRO A 164 -6.19 -9.77 5.97
N LYS A 165 -5.34 -9.79 4.95
CA LYS A 165 -5.74 -9.48 3.57
C LYS A 165 -4.87 -10.19 2.55
N ALA A 166 -5.40 -10.34 1.35
CA ALA A 166 -4.68 -10.84 0.18
C ALA A 166 -5.05 -10.03 -1.05
N LEU A 167 -4.28 -10.17 -2.11
CA LEU A 167 -4.66 -9.67 -3.43
C LEU A 167 -5.33 -10.78 -4.23
N LEU A 168 -6.29 -10.41 -5.05
CA LEU A 168 -6.84 -11.28 -6.08
C LEU A 168 -7.08 -10.48 -7.36
N ASP A 169 -7.13 -11.18 -8.46
CA ASP A 169 -7.58 -10.69 -9.74
C ASP A 169 -9.04 -11.14 -9.95
N LEU A 170 -9.91 -10.22 -10.33
CA LEU A 170 -11.28 -10.49 -10.73
C LEU A 170 -11.61 -9.62 -11.93
N ASP A 171 -11.86 -10.26 -13.07
CA ASP A 171 -12.19 -9.62 -14.35
C ASP A 171 -11.12 -8.60 -14.79
N ASP A 172 -9.85 -9.01 -14.76
CA ASP A 172 -8.67 -8.17 -15.09
C ASP A 172 -8.54 -6.92 -14.21
N GLN A 173 -9.16 -6.93 -13.02
CA GLN A 173 -9.06 -5.90 -12.03
C GLN A 173 -8.42 -6.45 -10.74
N GLN A 174 -7.56 -5.66 -10.13
CA GLN A 174 -6.95 -6.04 -8.87
C GLN A 174 -7.82 -5.61 -7.67
N TRP A 175 -8.03 -6.55 -6.76
CA TRP A 175 -8.83 -6.36 -5.55
C TRP A 175 -8.03 -6.74 -4.30
N VAL A 176 -8.33 -6.06 -3.21
CA VAL A 176 -7.87 -6.44 -1.87
C VAL A 176 -8.99 -7.22 -1.20
N LEU A 177 -8.72 -8.47 -0.87
CA LEU A 177 -9.63 -9.34 -0.14
C LEU A 177 -9.28 -9.27 1.34
N LYS A 178 -10.21 -8.83 2.18
CA LYS A 178 -10.04 -8.72 3.64
C LYS A 178 -10.88 -9.78 4.36
N PHE A 179 -10.31 -10.32 5.43
CA PHE A 179 -10.88 -11.42 6.18
C PHE A 179 -11.17 -11.05 7.63
N ASN A 180 -12.03 -11.84 8.30
CA ASN A 180 -12.19 -11.80 9.74
C ASN A 180 -10.90 -12.26 10.43
N GLU A 181 -10.68 -11.72 11.63
CA GLU A 181 -9.72 -12.29 12.57
C GLU A 181 -10.36 -13.42 13.38
N PRO A 182 -9.59 -14.43 13.81
CA PRO A 182 -10.12 -15.50 14.64
C PRO A 182 -10.76 -14.98 15.91
N GLY A 183 -11.98 -15.48 16.22
CA GLY A 183 -12.71 -15.13 17.42
C GLY A 183 -13.51 -13.82 17.35
N GLU A 184 -13.52 -13.12 16.22
CA GLU A 184 -14.42 -11.98 16.03
C GLU A 184 -15.89 -12.48 16.03
N PRO A 185 -16.75 -11.96 16.92
CA PRO A 185 -18.15 -12.40 17.02
C PRO A 185 -19.04 -11.83 15.90
N ILE A 186 -18.52 -10.85 15.15
CA ILE A 186 -19.24 -10.13 14.10
C ILE A 186 -18.53 -10.38 12.78
N ASP A 187 -19.30 -10.56 11.71
CA ASP A 187 -18.77 -10.65 10.34
C ASP A 187 -18.33 -9.25 9.87
N MET A 188 -17.14 -8.85 10.26
CA MET A 188 -16.62 -7.51 9.99
C MET A 188 -16.46 -7.21 8.49
N PRO A 189 -16.07 -8.17 7.61
CA PRO A 189 -16.08 -7.95 6.16
C PRO A 189 -17.48 -7.60 5.62
N LEU A 190 -18.52 -8.26 6.12
CA LEU A 190 -19.89 -7.94 5.71
C LEU A 190 -20.33 -6.58 6.26
N VAL A 191 -19.94 -6.22 7.48
CA VAL A 191 -20.16 -4.89 8.05
C VAL A 191 -19.44 -3.82 7.23
N GLU A 192 -18.18 -4.05 6.81
CA GLU A 192 -17.45 -3.11 5.94
C GLU A 192 -18.20 -2.89 4.62
N HIS A 193 -18.67 -3.96 3.98
CA HIS A 193 -19.45 -3.85 2.75
C HIS A 193 -20.75 -3.06 2.96
N ALA A 194 -21.51 -3.38 4.01
CA ALA A 194 -22.75 -2.67 4.33
C ALA A 194 -22.51 -1.18 4.63
N THR A 195 -21.46 -0.87 5.38
CA THR A 195 -21.06 0.52 5.70
C THR A 195 -20.68 1.29 4.43
N MET A 196 -19.90 0.66 3.52
CA MET A 196 -19.54 1.29 2.25
C MET A 196 -20.78 1.54 1.37
N THR A 197 -21.71 0.59 1.32
CA THR A 197 -23.00 0.74 0.60
C THR A 197 -23.82 1.90 1.18
N LEU A 198 -23.89 1.99 2.52
CA LEU A 198 -24.60 3.10 3.17
C LEU A 198 -23.93 4.44 2.90
N ALA A 199 -22.60 4.51 2.92
CA ALA A 199 -21.86 5.72 2.60
C ALA A 199 -22.12 6.17 1.14
N GLU A 200 -22.17 5.24 0.19
CA GLU A 200 -22.52 5.55 -1.20
C GLU A 200 -23.93 6.12 -1.33
N GLN A 201 -24.92 5.51 -0.63
CA GLN A 201 -26.29 6.03 -0.58
C GLN A 201 -26.37 7.42 0.06
N ALA A 202 -25.48 7.72 1.00
CA ALA A 202 -25.33 9.06 1.59
C ALA A 202 -24.57 10.05 0.69
N GLY A 203 -24.23 9.69 -0.55
CA GLY A 203 -23.56 10.54 -1.52
C GLY A 203 -22.05 10.68 -1.28
N ILE A 204 -21.43 9.77 -0.52
CA ILE A 204 -19.99 9.70 -0.32
C ILE A 204 -19.37 8.81 -1.40
N ARG A 205 -18.29 9.25 -2.02
CA ARG A 205 -17.56 8.43 -2.99
C ARG A 205 -16.81 7.31 -2.28
N VAL A 206 -17.14 6.08 -2.56
CA VAL A 206 -16.52 4.89 -1.95
C VAL A 206 -15.83 4.02 -2.98
N ALA A 207 -14.90 3.18 -2.54
CA ALA A 207 -14.36 2.12 -3.37
C ALA A 207 -15.46 1.07 -3.64
N CYS A 208 -15.45 0.47 -4.83
CA CYS A 208 -16.33 -0.65 -5.12
C CYS A 208 -16.00 -1.84 -4.21
N THR A 209 -17.01 -2.42 -3.56
CA THR A 209 -16.86 -3.56 -2.66
C THR A 209 -17.80 -4.70 -3.05
N LEU A 210 -17.33 -5.95 -2.85
CA LEU A 210 -18.12 -7.16 -3.08
C LEU A 210 -17.98 -8.07 -1.84
N PRO A 211 -19.08 -8.56 -1.26
CA PRO A 211 -19.03 -9.59 -0.23
C PRO A 211 -18.79 -10.94 -0.92
N ILE A 212 -17.77 -11.66 -0.48
CA ILE A 212 -17.40 -12.98 -0.99
C ILE A 212 -17.66 -14.00 0.09
N ARG A 213 -18.53 -14.98 -0.17
CA ARG A 213 -18.76 -16.08 0.75
C ARG A 213 -17.51 -16.94 0.84
N VAL A 214 -17.04 -17.22 2.03
CA VAL A 214 -15.91 -18.09 2.33
C VAL A 214 -16.30 -19.11 3.40
N HIS A 215 -15.40 -19.97 3.82
CA HIS A 215 -15.70 -21.05 4.74
C HIS A 215 -16.23 -20.54 6.11
N GLN A 216 -15.64 -19.48 6.63
CA GLN A 216 -16.04 -18.85 7.91
C GLN A 216 -16.65 -17.45 7.67
N GLY A 217 -17.92 -17.39 7.28
CA GLY A 217 -18.61 -16.12 7.05
C GLY A 217 -18.31 -15.49 5.68
N HIS A 218 -17.83 -14.26 5.66
CA HIS A 218 -17.51 -13.53 4.44
C HIS A 218 -16.08 -12.97 4.46
N ALA A 219 -15.56 -12.76 3.27
CA ALA A 219 -14.48 -11.81 3.01
C ALA A 219 -15.08 -10.62 2.25
N VAL A 220 -14.49 -9.45 2.34
CA VAL A 220 -14.85 -8.30 1.48
C VAL A 220 -13.75 -8.04 0.49
N ALA A 221 -14.09 -8.09 -0.80
CA ALA A 221 -13.21 -7.65 -1.86
C ALA A 221 -13.41 -6.14 -2.08
N VAL A 222 -12.31 -5.37 -2.04
CA VAL A 222 -12.29 -3.93 -2.26
C VAL A 222 -11.45 -3.66 -3.50
N ARG A 223 -12.06 -3.04 -4.53
CA ARG A 223 -11.34 -2.75 -5.78
C ARG A 223 -10.22 -1.75 -5.55
N ARG A 224 -9.03 -2.05 -6.06
CA ARG A 224 -7.89 -1.14 -5.98
C ARG A 224 -8.11 0.08 -6.87
N PHE A 225 -7.93 1.26 -6.29
CA PHE A 225 -8.01 2.53 -7.03
C PHE A 225 -6.69 2.92 -7.69
N ASP A 226 -5.59 2.30 -7.27
CA ASP A 226 -4.24 2.61 -7.73
C ASP A 226 -3.79 1.70 -8.89
N ARG A 227 -4.70 0.91 -9.45
CA ARG A 227 -4.46 -0.01 -10.55
C ARG A 227 -5.49 0.16 -11.66
N GLU A 228 -4.97 0.26 -12.88
CA GLU A 228 -5.72 0.17 -14.13
C GLU A 228 -4.90 -0.67 -15.12
N PRO A 229 -5.50 -1.24 -16.17
CA PRO A 229 -4.74 -1.96 -17.19
C PRO A 229 -3.60 -1.10 -17.75
N GLY A 230 -2.35 -1.58 -17.63
CA GLY A 230 -1.15 -0.88 -18.09
C GLY A 230 -0.78 0.39 -17.31
N LEU A 231 -1.45 0.71 -16.19
CA LEU A 231 -1.20 1.92 -15.43
C LEU A 231 -1.21 1.65 -13.92
N ARG A 232 -0.24 2.26 -13.21
CA ARG A 232 -0.24 2.40 -11.75
C ARG A 232 -0.29 3.87 -11.36
N ARG A 233 -1.20 4.20 -10.47
CA ARG A 233 -1.32 5.57 -9.95
C ARG A 233 -0.38 5.74 -8.75
N HIS A 234 0.41 6.80 -8.77
CA HIS A 234 1.13 7.20 -7.56
C HIS A 234 0.13 7.69 -6.52
N ALA A 235 0.26 7.20 -5.32
CA ALA A 235 -0.61 7.57 -4.23
C ALA A 235 0.20 7.69 -2.95
N LEU A 236 -0.17 8.65 -2.11
CA LEU A 236 0.43 8.89 -0.81
C LEU A 236 -0.67 8.81 0.25
N SER A 237 -0.37 8.17 1.36
CA SER A 237 -1.25 8.21 2.53
C SER A 237 -1.28 9.61 3.15
N ALA A 238 -2.38 9.94 3.82
CA ALA A 238 -2.46 11.18 4.58
C ALA A 238 -1.35 11.27 5.64
N ASN A 239 -0.93 10.14 6.20
CA ASN A 239 0.16 10.08 7.17
C ASN A 239 1.49 10.57 6.56
N VAL A 240 1.87 10.04 5.40
CA VAL A 240 3.11 10.46 4.70
C VAL A 240 3.03 11.92 4.27
N VAL A 241 1.89 12.34 3.73
CA VAL A 241 1.66 13.72 3.28
C VAL A 241 1.78 14.71 4.42
N LEU A 242 1.14 14.46 5.56
CA LEU A 242 1.16 15.36 6.71
C LEU A 242 2.51 15.37 7.43
N LYS A 243 3.18 14.20 7.52
CA LYS A 243 4.56 14.15 8.02
C LYS A 243 5.53 14.96 7.14
N ALA A 244 5.42 14.84 5.80
CA ALA A 244 6.21 15.63 4.87
C ALA A 244 5.97 17.14 5.04
N ALA A 245 4.72 17.54 5.34
CA ALA A 245 4.33 18.91 5.63
C ALA A 245 4.62 19.34 7.09
N ARG A 246 5.17 18.47 7.94
CA ARG A 246 5.40 18.69 9.38
C ARG A 246 4.13 19.06 10.14
N GLN A 247 3.03 18.41 9.81
CA GLN A 247 1.72 18.58 10.42
C GLN A 247 1.34 17.33 11.23
N GLU A 248 0.51 17.49 12.22
CA GLU A 248 -0.10 16.38 12.95
C GLU A 248 -1.10 15.63 12.06
N LEU A 249 -1.36 14.35 12.39
CA LEU A 249 -2.34 13.54 11.65
C LEU A 249 -3.75 13.88 12.12
N GLY A 250 -4.47 14.66 11.31
CA GLY A 250 -5.84 15.09 11.60
C GLY A 250 -6.61 15.52 10.36
N TYR A 251 -7.93 15.49 10.45
CA TYR A 251 -8.81 15.96 9.37
C TYR A 251 -8.63 17.44 9.05
N PRO A 252 -8.50 18.35 10.04
CA PRO A 252 -8.26 19.76 9.77
C PRO A 252 -6.95 20.01 9.03
N GLU A 253 -5.87 19.33 9.42
CA GLU A 253 -4.53 19.43 8.83
C GLU A 253 -4.55 18.93 7.39
N LEU A 254 -5.22 17.79 7.14
CA LEU A 254 -5.38 17.25 5.78
C LEU A 254 -6.22 18.19 4.90
N ALA A 255 -7.30 18.79 5.43
CA ALA A 255 -8.09 19.77 4.71
C ALA A 255 -7.27 21.01 4.35
N GLN A 256 -6.45 21.53 5.28
CA GLN A 256 -5.55 22.64 5.02
C GLN A 256 -4.47 22.29 4.00
N TRP A 257 -3.95 21.07 4.04
CA TRP A 257 -3.00 20.59 3.04
C TRP A 257 -3.64 20.51 1.64
N LEU A 258 -4.85 19.95 1.53
CA LEU A 258 -5.62 19.92 0.28
C LEU A 258 -5.88 21.32 -0.26
N ARG A 259 -6.20 22.28 0.60
CA ARG A 259 -6.37 23.69 0.22
C ARG A 259 -5.13 24.31 -0.40
N ARG A 260 -3.94 23.97 0.11
CA ARG A 260 -2.65 24.52 -0.35
C ARG A 260 -2.07 23.80 -1.58
N ARG A 261 -2.25 22.50 -1.64
CA ARG A 261 -1.57 21.61 -2.60
C ARG A 261 -2.52 20.87 -3.55
N GLY A 262 -3.80 20.86 -3.25
CA GLY A 262 -4.80 20.24 -4.10
C GLY A 262 -4.94 20.96 -5.45
N VAL A 263 -5.48 20.26 -6.42
CA VAL A 263 -5.73 20.81 -7.75
C VAL A 263 -6.83 21.88 -7.66
N SER A 264 -6.47 23.11 -7.96
CA SER A 264 -7.40 24.25 -7.91
C SER A 264 -8.31 24.37 -9.15
N ALA A 265 -7.97 23.68 -10.25
CA ALA A 265 -8.76 23.68 -11.47
C ALA A 265 -10.19 23.21 -11.20
N ALA A 266 -11.18 23.94 -11.72
CA ALA A 266 -12.62 23.68 -11.53
C ALA A 266 -13.08 23.52 -10.06
N GLY A 267 -12.34 24.06 -9.09
CA GLY A 267 -12.69 23.95 -7.67
C GLY A 267 -12.50 22.57 -7.05
N LEU A 268 -11.76 21.67 -7.69
CA LEU A 268 -11.60 20.28 -7.27
C LEU A 268 -11.08 20.16 -5.82
N HIS A 269 -10.14 21.00 -5.39
CA HIS A 269 -9.64 20.99 -4.01
C HIS A 269 -10.75 21.30 -2.99
N GLN A 270 -11.71 22.19 -3.30
CA GLN A 270 -12.84 22.52 -2.43
C GLN A 270 -13.83 21.35 -2.35
N GLU A 271 -14.11 20.70 -3.48
CA GLU A 271 -14.95 19.50 -3.53
C GLU A 271 -14.34 18.37 -2.67
N GLN A 272 -13.02 18.16 -2.77
CA GLN A 272 -12.32 17.16 -1.97
C GLN A 272 -12.34 17.49 -0.46
N MET A 273 -12.22 18.74 -0.08
CA MET A 273 -12.37 19.15 1.33
C MET A 273 -13.79 18.93 1.85
N GLN A 274 -14.82 19.19 1.04
CA GLN A 274 -16.20 18.91 1.39
C GLN A 274 -16.45 17.40 1.52
N GLU A 275 -15.89 16.61 0.62
CA GLU A 275 -15.94 15.15 0.69
C GLU A 275 -15.26 14.63 1.97
N LEU A 276 -14.09 15.16 2.32
CA LEU A 276 -13.40 14.83 3.57
C LEU A 276 -14.27 15.11 4.80
N PHE A 277 -14.96 16.24 4.82
CA PHE A 277 -15.89 16.60 5.89
C PHE A 277 -17.08 15.63 5.96
N ARG A 278 -17.70 15.27 4.82
CA ARG A 278 -18.79 14.28 4.78
C ARG A 278 -18.34 12.95 5.36
N ARG A 279 -17.14 12.47 4.99
CA ARG A 279 -16.56 11.22 5.52
C ARG A 279 -16.33 11.29 7.02
N MET A 280 -15.81 12.40 7.51
CA MET A 280 -15.62 12.62 8.95
C MET A 280 -16.95 12.52 9.71
N VAL A 281 -17.97 13.21 9.23
CA VAL A 281 -19.32 13.19 9.86
C VAL A 281 -19.91 11.78 9.81
N PHE A 282 -19.84 11.10 8.66
CA PHE A 282 -20.35 9.74 8.48
C PHE A 282 -19.68 8.74 9.44
N ASN A 283 -18.38 8.89 9.69
CA ASN A 283 -17.63 8.00 10.60
C ASN A 283 -17.94 8.24 12.09
N ILE A 284 -18.60 9.34 12.44
CA ILE A 284 -18.99 9.66 13.83
C ILE A 284 -20.42 9.17 14.12
N LEU A 285 -21.28 9.18 13.12
CA LEU A 285 -22.68 8.76 13.24
C LEU A 285 -22.86 7.25 13.17
#